data_cda9b5fc26bb56b0e7ae490751a84615
#
_entry.id   cda9b5fc26bb56b0e7ae490751a84615
#
_cell.length_a   1.000
_cell.length_b   1.000
_cell.length_c   1.000
_cell.angle_alpha   90.00
_cell.angle_beta   90.00
_cell.angle_gamma   90.00
#
_symmetry.space_group_name_H-M   'P 1'
#
loop_
_entity.id
_entity.type
_entity.pdbx_description
1 polymer ?
#
loop_
_entity_poly.entity_id
_entity_poly.type
_entity_poly.pdbx_seq_one_letter_code
_entity_poly.pdbx_strand_id
1 'polypeptide(L)'
;MPDLTPDEFRERAAAAVEWVAAYRAGLPDRPVQPDVAPGSVRAAFPSVLPEAPEPLDALLAALDRTVVPASSHWQHPGWFGYFPANASLHSLLGVLFSGGLGAQGMLWSTSPAATEVEQALMDALADALGLDPAFTFGGGGGGVIQDSASSAALVALLAALHRANPTWRDDGVDGRDRVYVTAETHSSLAKAVRVAGLGARALRVVGFRPGTLAMDPTSLAALVAEDRAAGLRPVLVCPTIGTTGTGAIDPVREVVDAASGAWVHVDAAWAGVAALCPEHRDLLDGVERADSFCTDAHKWLGTAFDASLLWVRDARALPDALSITPEYLRNAATDSGAVVDYRDWQVPLGRRFRALKLWAVLSGYGLSGLRAHLRGHIALAAELAGWVADEPGFTLAAPPSLGLVCLRLDSDERTREALVQVNASGRAFLTHTVVDGRVVIRVAVGGVTTEREHVVALWEQLRKAAASG
;
A
#
# COMPACT_ATOMS: atom_id res chain seq x y z
N MET A 1 -28.08 -26.60 -5.65
CA MET A 1 -27.85 -26.31 -4.23
C MET A 1 -28.74 -25.14 -3.87
N PRO A 2 -29.73 -25.27 -2.97
CA PRO A 2 -30.53 -24.10 -2.56
C PRO A 2 -29.66 -23.13 -1.78
N ASP A 3 -29.81 -21.82 -2.08
CA ASP A 3 -29.20 -20.74 -1.33
C ASP A 3 -30.08 -20.35 -0.13
N LEU A 4 -29.55 -19.46 0.73
CA LEU A 4 -30.34 -18.88 1.81
C LEU A 4 -31.51 -18.07 1.26
N THR A 5 -32.65 -18.15 1.92
CA THR A 5 -33.74 -17.19 1.68
C THR A 5 -33.31 -15.79 2.14
N PRO A 6 -33.94 -14.72 1.63
CA PRO A 6 -33.65 -13.35 2.08
C PRO A 6 -33.84 -13.16 3.60
N ASP A 7 -34.76 -13.87 4.24
CA ASP A 7 -34.99 -13.78 5.68
C ASP A 7 -33.91 -14.51 6.47
N GLU A 8 -33.55 -15.72 6.08
CA GLU A 8 -32.39 -16.44 6.66
C GLU A 8 -31.09 -15.68 6.48
N PHE A 9 -30.86 -15.07 5.30
CA PHE A 9 -29.69 -14.21 5.08
C PHE A 9 -29.68 -13.00 6.02
N ARG A 10 -30.82 -12.33 6.20
CA ARG A 10 -30.95 -11.15 7.11
C ARG A 10 -30.63 -11.53 8.54
N GLU A 11 -31.15 -12.65 9.03
CA GLU A 11 -30.90 -13.13 10.39
C GLU A 11 -29.41 -13.46 10.59
N ARG A 12 -28.83 -14.26 9.70
CA ARG A 12 -27.42 -14.66 9.79
C ARG A 12 -26.46 -13.49 9.58
N ALA A 13 -26.79 -12.57 8.69
CA ALA A 13 -25.99 -11.35 8.49
C ALA A 13 -26.00 -10.45 9.73
N ALA A 14 -27.15 -10.32 10.42
CA ALA A 14 -27.22 -9.58 11.67
C ALA A 14 -26.29 -10.17 12.75
N ALA A 15 -26.28 -11.50 12.92
CA ALA A 15 -25.38 -12.19 13.84
C ALA A 15 -23.89 -11.98 13.46
N ALA A 16 -23.56 -12.06 12.18
CA ALA A 16 -22.20 -11.83 11.69
C ALA A 16 -21.73 -10.37 11.90
N VAL A 17 -22.62 -9.41 11.66
CA VAL A 17 -22.34 -7.98 11.88
C VAL A 17 -22.11 -7.70 13.35
N GLU A 18 -22.95 -8.26 14.23
CA GLU A 18 -22.79 -8.13 15.68
C GLU A 18 -21.46 -8.74 16.15
N TRP A 19 -21.09 -9.93 15.65
CA TRP A 19 -19.81 -10.55 15.95
C TRP A 19 -18.63 -9.64 15.54
N VAL A 20 -18.67 -9.04 14.34
CA VAL A 20 -17.64 -8.11 13.88
C VAL A 20 -17.58 -6.87 14.77
N ALA A 21 -18.73 -6.30 15.16
CA ALA A 21 -18.80 -5.13 16.02
C ALA A 21 -18.19 -5.43 17.41
N ALA A 22 -18.56 -6.56 18.03
CA ALA A 22 -18.04 -7.01 19.30
C ALA A 22 -16.51 -7.30 19.24
N TYR A 23 -16.06 -7.97 18.16
CA TYR A 23 -14.62 -8.20 17.93
C TYR A 23 -13.85 -6.87 17.86
N ARG A 24 -14.34 -5.90 17.11
CA ARG A 24 -13.70 -4.59 16.94
C ARG A 24 -13.68 -3.77 18.24
N ALA A 25 -14.77 -3.81 19.01
CA ALA A 25 -14.85 -3.14 20.30
C ALA A 25 -13.88 -3.76 21.33
N GLY A 26 -13.69 -5.07 21.30
CA GLY A 26 -12.81 -5.78 22.22
C GLY A 26 -11.32 -5.82 21.82
N LEU A 27 -10.93 -5.16 20.71
CA LEU A 27 -9.52 -5.16 20.26
C LEU A 27 -8.53 -4.59 21.26
N PRO A 28 -8.80 -3.47 21.96
CA PRO A 28 -7.85 -2.88 22.92
C PRO A 28 -7.47 -3.82 24.08
N ASP A 29 -8.34 -4.78 24.41
CA ASP A 29 -8.13 -5.74 25.49
C ASP A 29 -7.42 -7.02 25.06
N ARG A 30 -7.13 -7.17 23.75
CA ARG A 30 -6.45 -8.34 23.19
C ARG A 30 -4.95 -8.09 23.04
N PRO A 31 -4.11 -9.14 23.05
CA PRO A 31 -2.73 -8.98 22.65
C PRO A 31 -2.66 -8.61 21.15
N VAL A 32 -1.78 -7.66 20.79
CA VAL A 32 -1.62 -7.20 19.40
C VAL A 32 -1.15 -8.35 18.49
N GLN A 33 -0.29 -9.21 19.00
CA GLN A 33 0.29 -10.36 18.31
C GLN A 33 -0.11 -11.67 18.99
N PRO A 34 -0.39 -12.74 18.24
CA PRO A 34 -0.67 -14.03 18.81
C PRO A 34 0.62 -14.69 19.32
N ASP A 35 0.49 -15.49 20.38
CA ASP A 35 1.52 -16.41 20.84
C ASP A 35 1.12 -17.84 20.43
N VAL A 36 1.48 -18.26 19.22
CA VAL A 36 1.11 -19.55 18.64
C VAL A 36 2.29 -20.26 18.02
N ALA A 37 2.41 -21.55 18.26
CA ALA A 37 3.44 -22.38 17.65
C ALA A 37 3.09 -22.63 16.16
N PRO A 38 4.10 -22.67 15.24
CA PRO A 38 3.87 -23.04 13.86
C PRO A 38 3.15 -24.40 13.72
N GLY A 39 2.08 -24.43 12.95
CA GLY A 39 1.26 -25.63 12.71
C GLY A 39 0.11 -25.85 13.69
N SER A 40 0.07 -25.17 14.85
CA SER A 40 -0.99 -25.35 15.84
C SER A 40 -2.39 -24.99 15.32
N VAL A 41 -2.50 -23.87 14.58
CA VAL A 41 -3.77 -23.47 13.96
C VAL A 41 -4.24 -24.49 12.94
N ARG A 42 -3.33 -24.97 12.07
CA ARG A 42 -3.65 -26.00 11.10
C ARG A 42 -4.14 -27.30 11.75
N ALA A 43 -3.52 -27.69 12.86
CA ALA A 43 -3.91 -28.90 13.60
C ALA A 43 -5.28 -28.76 14.30
N ALA A 44 -5.71 -27.51 14.59
CA ALA A 44 -7.02 -27.23 15.17
C ALA A 44 -8.16 -27.18 14.13
N PHE A 45 -7.83 -27.10 12.82
CA PHE A 45 -8.83 -27.14 11.75
C PHE A 45 -9.25 -28.57 11.44
N PRO A 46 -10.53 -28.81 11.05
CA PRO A 46 -10.99 -30.13 10.63
C PRO A 46 -10.14 -30.69 9.49
N SER A 47 -9.68 -31.93 9.63
CA SER A 47 -8.96 -32.65 8.57
C SER A 47 -9.89 -33.19 7.48
N VAL A 48 -11.18 -33.24 7.77
CA VAL A 48 -12.26 -33.72 6.85
C VAL A 48 -13.30 -32.61 6.76
N LEU A 49 -13.75 -32.35 5.53
CA LEU A 49 -14.86 -31.42 5.29
C LEU A 49 -16.17 -31.96 5.86
N PRO A 50 -17.06 -31.11 6.38
CA PRO A 50 -18.35 -31.57 6.90
C PRO A 50 -19.22 -32.15 5.75
N GLU A 51 -19.76 -33.34 5.96
CA GLU A 51 -20.67 -33.99 4.99
C GLU A 51 -22.04 -33.29 4.99
N ALA A 52 -22.48 -32.76 6.13
CA ALA A 52 -23.72 -32.02 6.28
C ALA A 52 -23.50 -30.58 6.59
N PRO A 53 -24.43 -29.65 6.29
CA PRO A 53 -24.35 -28.25 6.65
C PRO A 53 -24.20 -28.06 8.16
N GLU A 54 -23.32 -27.13 8.55
CA GLU A 54 -23.15 -26.71 9.95
C GLU A 54 -23.90 -25.39 10.21
N PRO A 55 -24.42 -25.17 11.43
CA PRO A 55 -25.05 -23.90 11.78
C PRO A 55 -24.02 -22.76 11.87
N LEU A 56 -24.47 -21.51 11.67
CA LEU A 56 -23.62 -20.32 11.75
C LEU A 56 -22.93 -20.21 13.10
N ASP A 57 -23.61 -20.54 14.20
CA ASP A 57 -23.05 -20.47 15.55
C ASP A 57 -21.82 -21.39 15.73
N ALA A 58 -21.77 -22.52 15.04
CA ALA A 58 -20.59 -23.38 15.05
C ALA A 58 -19.39 -22.70 14.36
N LEU A 59 -19.63 -21.99 13.26
CA LEU A 59 -18.60 -21.19 12.58
C LEU A 59 -18.12 -20.02 13.46
N LEU A 60 -19.04 -19.26 14.06
CA LEU A 60 -18.68 -18.14 14.94
C LEU A 60 -17.88 -18.64 16.16
N ALA A 61 -18.30 -19.74 16.77
CA ALA A 61 -17.55 -20.35 17.87
C ALA A 61 -16.16 -20.86 17.44
N ALA A 62 -16.01 -21.35 16.21
CA ALA A 62 -14.71 -21.74 15.66
C ALA A 62 -13.80 -20.53 15.39
N LEU A 63 -14.37 -19.40 14.92
CA LEU A 63 -13.64 -18.15 14.79
C LEU A 63 -13.07 -17.69 16.15
N ASP A 64 -13.92 -17.64 17.20
CA ASP A 64 -13.52 -17.20 18.53
C ASP A 64 -12.49 -18.13 19.19
N ARG A 65 -12.63 -19.42 18.99
CA ARG A 65 -11.75 -20.43 19.61
C ARG A 65 -10.43 -20.61 18.87
N THR A 66 -10.40 -20.48 17.55
CA THR A 66 -9.26 -20.91 16.73
C THR A 66 -8.63 -19.77 15.95
N VAL A 67 -9.44 -18.90 15.30
CA VAL A 67 -8.93 -17.90 14.38
C VAL A 67 -8.52 -16.63 15.12
N VAL A 68 -9.40 -16.10 15.95
CA VAL A 68 -9.15 -14.83 16.67
C VAL A 68 -7.91 -14.89 17.55
N PRO A 69 -7.72 -15.93 18.43
CA PRO A 69 -6.53 -16.01 19.27
C PRO A 69 -5.22 -16.22 18.49
N ALA A 70 -5.30 -16.68 17.26
CA ALA A 70 -4.15 -16.92 16.39
C ALA A 70 -3.93 -15.82 15.36
N SER A 71 -4.68 -14.73 15.42
CA SER A 71 -4.59 -13.61 14.47
C SER A 71 -3.72 -12.50 15.03
N SER A 72 -2.86 -11.93 14.18
CA SER A 72 -2.27 -10.61 14.44
C SER A 72 -3.33 -9.54 14.21
N HIS A 73 -3.58 -8.71 15.21
CA HIS A 73 -4.65 -7.73 15.18
C HIS A 73 -4.22 -6.40 14.57
N TRP A 74 -4.18 -6.33 13.23
CA TRP A 74 -3.76 -5.15 12.48
C TRP A 74 -4.59 -3.89 12.77
N GLN A 75 -5.82 -4.06 13.29
CA GLN A 75 -6.69 -2.94 13.66
C GLN A 75 -6.59 -2.59 15.15
N HIS A 76 -5.67 -3.22 15.90
CA HIS A 76 -5.40 -2.89 17.30
C HIS A 76 -4.78 -1.49 17.39
N PRO A 77 -5.20 -0.62 18.31
CA PRO A 77 -4.66 0.74 18.41
C PRO A 77 -3.15 0.80 18.75
N GLY A 78 -2.60 -0.27 19.34
CA GLY A 78 -1.16 -0.47 19.58
C GLY A 78 -0.39 -1.08 18.41
N TRP A 79 -0.96 -1.15 17.20
CA TRP A 79 -0.24 -1.61 16.01
C TRP A 79 0.56 -0.47 15.39
N PHE A 80 1.88 -0.48 15.58
CA PHE A 80 2.82 0.51 15.02
C PHE A 80 3.86 -0.13 14.07
N GLY A 81 3.71 -1.41 13.77
CA GLY A 81 4.60 -2.15 12.87
C GLY A 81 4.27 -1.93 11.40
N TYR A 82 5.27 -2.07 10.53
CA TYR A 82 5.15 -1.85 9.08
C TYR A 82 4.57 -0.47 8.74
N PHE A 83 3.66 -0.40 7.74
CA PHE A 83 2.59 0.58 7.61
C PHE A 83 1.26 -0.15 7.78
N PRO A 84 0.35 0.31 8.65
CA PRO A 84 -0.87 -0.43 8.96
C PRO A 84 -1.72 -0.71 7.72
N ALA A 85 -2.20 -1.95 7.59
CA ALA A 85 -3.27 -2.29 6.66
C ALA A 85 -4.60 -1.98 7.34
N ASN A 86 -5.14 -0.82 7.08
CA ASN A 86 -6.35 -0.34 7.74
C ASN A 86 -7.64 -0.96 7.17
N ALA A 87 -8.67 -1.04 7.99
CA ALA A 87 -10.02 -1.44 7.59
C ALA A 87 -11.05 -0.73 8.48
N SER A 88 -11.46 0.48 8.10
CA SER A 88 -12.52 1.19 8.81
C SER A 88 -13.86 0.46 8.70
N LEU A 89 -14.77 0.67 9.65
CA LEU A 89 -16.12 0.10 9.60
C LEU A 89 -16.91 0.60 8.39
N HIS A 90 -16.70 1.85 7.96
CA HIS A 90 -17.26 2.35 6.68
C HIS A 90 -16.81 1.51 5.49
N SER A 91 -15.55 1.16 5.43
CA SER A 91 -15.01 0.32 4.36
C SER A 91 -15.63 -1.09 4.35
N LEU A 92 -15.90 -1.68 5.51
CA LEU A 92 -16.56 -2.99 5.63
C LEU A 92 -17.98 -2.98 5.07
N LEU A 93 -18.73 -1.88 5.21
CA LEU A 93 -20.03 -1.72 4.54
C LEU A 93 -19.89 -1.77 3.01
N GLY A 94 -18.86 -1.09 2.46
CA GLY A 94 -18.57 -1.16 1.03
C GLY A 94 -18.17 -2.56 0.54
N VAL A 95 -17.48 -3.35 1.38
CA VAL A 95 -17.18 -4.76 1.10
C VAL A 95 -18.46 -5.59 1.05
N LEU A 96 -19.38 -5.39 2.02
CA LEU A 96 -20.67 -6.06 2.07
C LEU A 96 -21.52 -5.74 0.82
N PHE A 97 -21.60 -4.48 0.42
CA PHE A 97 -22.32 -4.06 -0.79
C PHE A 97 -21.72 -4.68 -2.05
N SER A 98 -20.38 -4.68 -2.17
CA SER A 98 -19.69 -5.28 -3.30
C SER A 98 -19.94 -6.79 -3.40
N GLY A 99 -19.91 -7.49 -2.26
CA GLY A 99 -20.24 -8.91 -2.18
C GLY A 99 -21.70 -9.20 -2.53
N GLY A 100 -22.63 -8.39 -2.01
CA GLY A 100 -24.06 -8.53 -2.27
C GLY A 100 -24.45 -8.31 -3.73
N LEU A 101 -23.77 -7.39 -4.44
CA LEU A 101 -23.96 -7.18 -5.87
C LEU A 101 -23.39 -8.32 -6.72
N GLY A 102 -22.38 -9.04 -6.23
CA GLY A 102 -21.72 -10.11 -6.98
C GLY A 102 -21.09 -9.66 -8.30
N ALA A 103 -20.76 -8.37 -8.42
CA ALA A 103 -20.30 -7.77 -9.67
C ALA A 103 -18.89 -8.24 -10.04
N GLN A 104 -18.67 -8.52 -11.33
CA GLN A 104 -17.37 -8.80 -11.92
C GLN A 104 -16.94 -7.64 -12.82
N GLY A 105 -15.97 -6.83 -12.36
CA GLY A 105 -15.59 -5.55 -12.96
C GLY A 105 -14.53 -5.64 -14.06
N MET A 106 -14.42 -6.75 -14.80
CA MET A 106 -13.38 -6.93 -15.82
C MET A 106 -13.60 -6.07 -17.05
N LEU A 107 -14.86 -5.97 -17.52
CA LEU A 107 -15.28 -5.26 -18.73
C LEU A 107 -16.35 -4.24 -18.38
N TRP A 108 -16.37 -3.13 -19.10
CA TRP A 108 -17.48 -2.19 -19.01
C TRP A 108 -18.82 -2.87 -19.33
N SER A 109 -18.87 -3.68 -20.39
CA SER A 109 -20.10 -4.35 -20.82
C SER A 109 -20.69 -5.33 -19.80
N THR A 110 -19.86 -5.92 -18.93
CA THR A 110 -20.33 -6.84 -17.87
C THR A 110 -20.65 -6.16 -16.56
N SER A 111 -20.09 -4.95 -16.33
CA SER A 111 -20.35 -4.15 -15.13
C SER A 111 -20.02 -2.67 -15.39
N PRO A 112 -20.91 -1.92 -16.10
CA PRO A 112 -20.70 -0.50 -16.36
C PRO A 112 -20.50 0.30 -15.08
N ALA A 113 -21.32 0.03 -14.06
CA ALA A 113 -21.23 0.72 -12.76
C ALA A 113 -19.87 0.48 -12.06
N ALA A 114 -19.30 -0.74 -12.15
CA ALA A 114 -17.98 -0.99 -11.55
C ALA A 114 -16.89 -0.18 -12.23
N THR A 115 -16.95 -0.03 -13.55
CA THR A 115 -15.99 0.75 -14.31
C THR A 115 -16.16 2.25 -14.07
N GLU A 116 -17.37 2.79 -14.28
CA GLU A 116 -17.58 4.24 -14.25
C GLU A 116 -17.52 4.84 -12.85
N VAL A 117 -17.95 4.12 -11.81
CA VAL A 117 -17.77 4.55 -10.42
C VAL A 117 -16.29 4.60 -10.07
N GLU A 118 -15.48 3.63 -10.52
CA GLU A 118 -14.06 3.66 -10.29
C GLU A 118 -13.39 4.84 -11.02
N GLN A 119 -13.70 5.07 -12.29
CA GLN A 119 -13.20 6.22 -13.05
C GLN A 119 -13.51 7.54 -12.33
N ALA A 120 -14.77 7.75 -11.95
CA ALA A 120 -15.21 8.97 -11.28
C ALA A 120 -14.50 9.19 -9.94
N LEU A 121 -14.30 8.12 -9.13
CA LEU A 121 -13.60 8.21 -7.86
C LEU A 121 -12.10 8.46 -8.04
N MET A 122 -11.47 7.83 -9.04
CA MET A 122 -10.06 8.04 -9.33
C MET A 122 -9.79 9.48 -9.79
N ASP A 123 -10.65 10.04 -10.66
CA ASP A 123 -10.54 11.44 -11.08
C ASP A 123 -10.78 12.42 -9.92
N ALA A 124 -11.82 12.19 -9.12
CA ALA A 124 -12.11 13.02 -7.95
C ALA A 124 -10.98 12.98 -6.89
N LEU A 125 -10.34 11.83 -6.72
CA LEU A 125 -9.19 11.70 -5.81
C LEU A 125 -7.93 12.33 -6.39
N ALA A 126 -7.70 12.26 -7.71
CA ALA A 126 -6.61 12.96 -8.35
C ALA A 126 -6.70 14.47 -8.09
N ASP A 127 -7.89 15.06 -8.26
CA ASP A 127 -8.14 16.47 -7.94
C ASP A 127 -7.95 16.77 -6.45
N ALA A 128 -8.51 15.94 -5.57
CA ALA A 128 -8.39 16.14 -4.12
C ALA A 128 -6.94 16.07 -3.61
N LEU A 129 -6.11 15.21 -4.20
CA LEU A 129 -4.67 15.11 -3.93
C LEU A 129 -3.89 16.29 -4.53
N GLY A 130 -4.43 16.93 -5.57
CA GLY A 130 -3.73 17.98 -6.33
C GLY A 130 -2.80 17.41 -7.40
N LEU A 131 -3.09 16.22 -7.93
CA LEU A 131 -2.39 15.69 -9.10
C LEU A 131 -2.70 16.54 -10.34
N ASP A 132 -1.75 16.58 -11.28
CA ASP A 132 -1.94 17.26 -12.57
C ASP A 132 -3.14 16.65 -13.31
N PRO A 133 -4.00 17.46 -13.96
CA PRO A 133 -5.13 16.97 -14.76
C PRO A 133 -4.77 15.90 -15.80
N ALA A 134 -3.51 15.86 -16.26
CA ALA A 134 -3.04 14.81 -17.16
C ALA A 134 -3.14 13.40 -16.59
N PHE A 135 -3.32 13.23 -15.28
CA PHE A 135 -3.58 11.94 -14.64
C PHE A 135 -5.06 11.55 -14.59
N THR A 136 -5.97 12.42 -15.04
CA THR A 136 -7.40 12.13 -15.11
C THR A 136 -7.80 11.63 -16.50
N PHE A 137 -8.95 10.94 -16.60
CA PHE A 137 -9.48 10.51 -17.88
C PHE A 137 -9.79 11.70 -18.80
N GLY A 138 -10.22 12.83 -18.25
CA GLY A 138 -10.44 14.07 -19.01
C GLY A 138 -9.15 14.70 -19.53
N GLY A 139 -8.01 14.43 -18.92
CA GLY A 139 -6.70 14.95 -19.31
C GLY A 139 -5.87 14.01 -20.19
N GLY A 140 -6.42 12.85 -20.56
CA GLY A 140 -5.76 11.85 -21.42
C GLY A 140 -5.04 10.73 -20.67
N GLY A 141 -4.95 10.83 -19.37
CA GLY A 141 -4.49 9.76 -18.46
C GLY A 141 -5.64 8.94 -17.90
N GLY A 142 -5.47 8.46 -16.68
CA GLY A 142 -6.51 7.75 -15.94
C GLY A 142 -5.99 7.01 -14.72
N GLY A 143 -6.92 6.60 -13.89
CA GLY A 143 -6.64 5.87 -12.67
C GLY A 143 -7.29 4.48 -12.62
N VAL A 144 -6.64 3.56 -11.89
CA VAL A 144 -7.13 2.20 -11.65
C VAL A 144 -6.84 1.78 -10.22
N ILE A 145 -7.77 1.04 -9.59
CA ILE A 145 -7.56 0.47 -8.26
C ILE A 145 -6.95 -0.93 -8.41
N GLN A 146 -5.68 -1.06 -8.14
CA GLN A 146 -4.94 -2.33 -8.07
C GLN A 146 -5.18 -3.03 -6.72
N ASP A 147 -4.76 -4.30 -6.61
CA ASP A 147 -4.78 -5.03 -5.34
C ASP A 147 -3.66 -4.58 -4.38
N SER A 148 -2.55 -4.10 -4.90
CA SER A 148 -1.39 -3.68 -4.12
C SER A 148 -0.48 -2.73 -4.89
N ALA A 149 0.32 -1.93 -4.18
CA ALA A 149 1.42 -1.17 -4.80
C ALA A 149 2.43 -2.09 -5.51
N SER A 150 2.54 -3.35 -5.10
CA SER A 150 3.37 -4.34 -5.80
C SER A 150 2.85 -4.64 -7.20
N SER A 151 1.52 -4.77 -7.37
CA SER A 151 0.90 -4.91 -8.70
C SER A 151 0.98 -3.62 -9.49
N ALA A 152 0.80 -2.45 -8.84
CA ALA A 152 0.98 -1.14 -9.48
C ALA A 152 2.40 -0.99 -10.04
N ALA A 153 3.43 -1.32 -9.25
CA ALA A 153 4.83 -1.29 -9.70
C ALA A 153 5.10 -2.28 -10.87
N LEU A 154 4.49 -3.48 -10.82
CA LEU A 154 4.63 -4.45 -11.91
C LEU A 154 4.02 -3.94 -13.21
N VAL A 155 2.78 -3.46 -13.20
CA VAL A 155 2.11 -2.99 -14.42
C VAL A 155 2.77 -1.71 -14.94
N ALA A 156 3.25 -0.81 -14.08
CA ALA A 156 4.05 0.34 -14.48
C ALA A 156 5.37 -0.08 -15.15
N LEU A 157 6.05 -1.11 -14.63
CA LEU A 157 7.25 -1.67 -15.25
C LEU A 157 6.95 -2.29 -16.62
N LEU A 158 5.84 -3.03 -16.76
CA LEU A 158 5.45 -3.62 -18.05
C LEU A 158 5.10 -2.55 -19.09
N ALA A 159 4.42 -1.47 -18.68
CA ALA A 159 4.18 -0.30 -19.55
C ALA A 159 5.49 0.38 -19.95
N ALA A 160 6.40 0.57 -19.01
CA ALA A 160 7.73 1.11 -19.27
C ALA A 160 8.55 0.26 -20.26
N LEU A 161 8.50 -1.07 -20.09
CA LEU A 161 9.13 -2.02 -21.02
C LEU A 161 8.54 -1.91 -22.41
N HIS A 162 7.21 -1.86 -22.52
CA HIS A 162 6.53 -1.75 -23.80
C HIS A 162 6.89 -0.44 -24.51
N ARG A 163 6.94 0.69 -23.78
CA ARG A 163 7.39 1.97 -24.33
C ARG A 163 8.83 1.93 -24.81
N ALA A 164 9.73 1.30 -24.04
CA ALA A 164 11.15 1.24 -24.33
C ALA A 164 11.50 0.20 -25.41
N ASN A 165 10.74 -0.89 -25.50
CA ASN A 165 10.92 -1.98 -26.46
C ASN A 165 9.53 -2.55 -26.86
N PRO A 166 8.86 -2.00 -27.89
CA PRO A 166 7.52 -2.42 -28.25
C PRO A 166 7.38 -3.90 -28.63
N THR A 167 8.47 -4.57 -29.06
CA THR A 167 8.44 -5.98 -29.46
C THR A 167 8.70 -6.95 -28.30
N TRP A 168 8.94 -6.45 -27.07
CA TRP A 168 9.30 -7.32 -25.93
C TRP A 168 8.24 -8.39 -25.61
N ARG A 169 6.97 -8.11 -25.95
CA ARG A 169 5.86 -9.06 -25.70
C ARG A 169 5.98 -10.31 -26.57
N ASP A 170 6.52 -10.17 -27.78
CA ASP A 170 6.66 -11.25 -28.76
C ASP A 170 8.07 -11.85 -28.73
N ASP A 171 9.10 -11.00 -28.61
CA ASP A 171 10.51 -11.41 -28.69
C ASP A 171 11.12 -11.73 -27.32
N GLY A 172 10.45 -11.36 -26.22
CA GLY A 172 11.00 -11.44 -24.86
C GLY A 172 11.99 -10.32 -24.54
N VAL A 173 12.69 -10.48 -23.41
CA VAL A 173 13.70 -9.52 -22.92
C VAL A 173 15.07 -9.86 -23.46
N ASP A 174 15.85 -8.85 -23.89
CA ASP A 174 17.16 -9.00 -24.51
C ASP A 174 18.36 -8.73 -23.57
N GLY A 175 18.07 -8.53 -22.29
CA GLY A 175 19.09 -8.31 -21.24
C GLY A 175 19.68 -6.88 -21.20
N ARG A 176 19.25 -5.97 -22.08
CA ARG A 176 19.72 -4.58 -22.12
C ARG A 176 18.96 -3.65 -21.18
N ASP A 177 17.80 -4.02 -20.69
CA ASP A 177 16.92 -3.18 -19.89
C ASP A 177 17.48 -2.88 -18.50
N ARG A 178 17.32 -1.63 -18.04
CA ARG A 178 17.81 -1.17 -16.74
C ARG A 178 16.70 -0.43 -15.98
N VAL A 179 16.60 -0.73 -14.69
CA VAL A 179 15.64 -0.17 -13.74
C VAL A 179 16.41 0.44 -12.58
N TYR A 180 16.20 1.71 -12.29
CA TYR A 180 16.95 2.49 -11.31
C TYR A 180 16.14 2.66 -10.02
N VAL A 181 16.75 2.27 -8.91
CA VAL A 181 16.17 2.27 -7.56
C VAL A 181 17.21 2.74 -6.55
N THR A 182 16.79 3.08 -5.33
CA THR A 182 17.71 3.22 -4.19
C THR A 182 17.70 1.94 -3.34
N ALA A 183 18.58 1.84 -2.36
CA ALA A 183 18.53 0.78 -1.36
C ALA A 183 17.28 0.87 -0.45
N GLU A 184 16.66 2.05 -0.35
CA GLU A 184 15.41 2.29 0.40
C GLU A 184 14.15 2.00 -0.43
N THR A 185 14.25 1.81 -1.75
CA THR A 185 13.10 1.46 -2.60
C THR A 185 12.51 0.13 -2.15
N HIS A 186 11.18 0.07 -2.06
CA HIS A 186 10.48 -1.13 -1.61
C HIS A 186 10.79 -2.35 -2.48
N SER A 187 10.96 -3.50 -1.86
CA SER A 187 11.35 -4.77 -2.51
C SER A 187 10.37 -5.26 -3.59
N SER A 188 9.16 -4.71 -3.65
CA SER A 188 8.17 -5.01 -4.69
C SER A 188 8.70 -4.76 -6.10
N LEU A 189 9.49 -3.69 -6.30
CA LEU A 189 10.06 -3.39 -7.61
C LEU A 189 11.17 -4.37 -7.99
N ALA A 190 12.02 -4.77 -7.04
CA ALA A 190 13.00 -5.83 -7.28
C ALA A 190 12.32 -7.17 -7.62
N LYS A 191 11.18 -7.46 -7.00
CA LYS A 191 10.35 -8.61 -7.34
C LYS A 191 9.72 -8.47 -8.73
N ALA A 192 9.17 -7.29 -9.06
CA ALA A 192 8.58 -7.00 -10.37
C ALA A 192 9.61 -7.21 -11.50
N VAL A 193 10.84 -6.73 -11.34
CA VAL A 193 11.96 -6.92 -12.27
C VAL A 193 12.23 -8.42 -12.52
N ARG A 194 12.20 -9.25 -11.47
CA ARG A 194 12.39 -10.70 -11.60
C ARG A 194 11.20 -11.39 -12.28
N VAL A 195 9.98 -10.99 -11.92
CA VAL A 195 8.73 -11.53 -12.51
C VAL A 195 8.63 -11.19 -13.99
N ALA A 196 9.04 -9.97 -14.38
CA ALA A 196 9.10 -9.55 -15.79
C ALA A 196 10.24 -10.23 -16.60
N GLY A 197 11.06 -11.09 -15.96
CA GLY A 197 12.12 -11.83 -16.64
C GLY A 197 13.40 -11.03 -16.89
N LEU A 198 13.53 -9.80 -16.37
CA LEU A 198 14.72 -8.95 -16.59
C LEU A 198 15.96 -9.44 -15.84
N GLY A 199 15.75 -10.18 -14.74
CA GLY A 199 16.85 -10.66 -13.88
C GLY A 199 17.45 -9.57 -12.97
N ALA A 200 18.21 -10.00 -11.95
CA ALA A 200 18.73 -9.10 -10.92
C ALA A 200 19.70 -8.02 -11.46
N ARG A 201 20.43 -8.32 -12.55
CA ARG A 201 21.38 -7.37 -13.17
C ARG A 201 20.71 -6.17 -13.85
N ALA A 202 19.39 -6.22 -14.07
CA ALA A 202 18.64 -5.09 -14.58
C ALA A 202 18.47 -3.97 -13.53
N LEU A 203 18.55 -4.30 -12.23
CA LEU A 203 18.49 -3.31 -11.17
C LEU A 203 19.81 -2.54 -11.04
N ARG A 204 19.71 -1.21 -11.09
CA ARG A 204 20.80 -0.27 -10.84
C ARG A 204 20.48 0.49 -9.55
N VAL A 205 21.34 0.35 -8.55
CA VAL A 205 21.19 1.02 -7.25
C VAL A 205 21.83 2.40 -7.34
N VAL A 206 20.99 3.42 -7.26
CA VAL A 206 21.36 4.85 -7.23
C VAL A 206 21.82 5.20 -5.83
N GLY A 207 22.86 6.01 -5.70
CA GLY A 207 23.34 6.53 -4.42
C GLY A 207 22.34 7.50 -3.77
N PHE A 208 22.58 7.77 -2.49
CA PHE A 208 21.84 8.76 -1.75
C PHE A 208 22.50 10.16 -1.81
N ARG A 209 21.71 11.20 -1.69
CA ARG A 209 22.23 12.54 -1.40
C ARG A 209 23.02 12.53 -0.10
N PRO A 210 24.18 13.20 -0.04
CA PRO A 210 24.99 13.29 1.18
C PRO A 210 24.17 13.73 2.39
N GLY A 211 24.28 12.98 3.48
CA GLY A 211 23.56 13.27 4.74
C GLY A 211 22.07 12.98 4.73
N THR A 212 21.56 12.29 3.69
CA THR A 212 20.14 11.90 3.57
C THR A 212 20.03 10.45 3.12
N LEU A 213 18.80 9.93 3.09
CA LEU A 213 18.45 8.64 2.48
C LEU A 213 17.60 8.82 1.21
N ALA A 214 17.57 10.05 0.67
CA ALA A 214 16.88 10.36 -0.57
C ALA A 214 17.77 10.06 -1.78
N MET A 215 17.15 9.65 -2.90
CA MET A 215 17.84 9.42 -4.18
C MET A 215 18.68 10.63 -4.59
N ASP A 216 19.92 10.42 -5.01
CA ASP A 216 20.76 11.48 -5.58
C ASP A 216 20.56 11.57 -7.10
N PRO A 217 19.95 12.65 -7.62
CA PRO A 217 19.76 12.85 -9.06
C PRO A 217 21.07 12.91 -9.84
N THR A 218 22.16 13.37 -9.23
CA THR A 218 23.49 13.41 -9.87
C THR A 218 24.01 11.99 -10.10
N SER A 219 23.92 11.13 -9.08
CA SER A 219 24.24 9.70 -9.19
C SER A 219 23.37 9.00 -10.24
N LEU A 220 22.05 9.30 -10.25
CA LEU A 220 21.14 8.76 -11.26
C LEU A 220 21.55 9.17 -12.68
N ALA A 221 21.80 10.44 -12.94
CA ALA A 221 22.20 10.94 -14.25
C ALA A 221 23.49 10.29 -14.75
N ALA A 222 24.48 10.09 -13.85
CA ALA A 222 25.71 9.42 -14.17
C ALA A 222 25.51 7.95 -14.57
N LEU A 223 24.70 7.19 -13.80
CA LEU A 223 24.36 5.80 -14.10
C LEU A 223 23.59 5.65 -15.41
N VAL A 224 22.63 6.53 -15.67
CA VAL A 224 21.87 6.54 -16.95
C VAL A 224 22.78 6.80 -18.13
N ALA A 225 23.72 7.74 -18.02
CA ALA A 225 24.69 8.06 -19.06
C ALA A 225 25.65 6.88 -19.31
N GLU A 226 26.16 6.26 -18.25
CA GLU A 226 27.02 5.08 -18.33
C GLU A 226 26.32 3.92 -19.05
N ASP A 227 25.09 3.60 -18.64
CA ASP A 227 24.32 2.50 -19.22
C ASP A 227 24.02 2.75 -20.72
N ARG A 228 23.67 3.97 -21.10
CA ARG A 228 23.49 4.33 -22.52
C ARG A 228 24.75 4.20 -23.33
N ALA A 229 25.90 4.65 -22.80
CA ALA A 229 27.19 4.51 -23.47
C ALA A 229 27.56 3.04 -23.64
N ALA A 230 27.14 2.15 -22.77
CA ALA A 230 27.29 0.70 -22.86
C ALA A 230 26.26 0.02 -23.79
N GLY A 231 25.36 0.76 -24.44
CA GLY A 231 24.31 0.22 -25.30
C GLY A 231 23.13 -0.40 -24.52
N LEU A 232 23.04 -0.11 -23.21
CA LEU A 232 21.94 -0.54 -22.36
C LEU A 232 20.76 0.45 -22.44
N ARG A 233 19.59 0.00 -22.06
CA ARG A 233 18.34 0.73 -22.23
C ARG A 233 17.75 1.12 -20.87
N PRO A 234 17.84 2.38 -20.45
CA PRO A 234 17.11 2.90 -19.31
C PRO A 234 15.60 2.76 -19.52
N VAL A 235 14.93 1.94 -18.69
CA VAL A 235 13.49 1.63 -18.84
C VAL A 235 12.68 2.37 -17.80
N LEU A 236 13.04 2.25 -16.52
CA LEU A 236 12.26 2.81 -15.43
C LEU A 236 13.15 3.35 -14.32
N VAL A 237 12.76 4.48 -13.76
CA VAL A 237 13.27 5.05 -12.49
C VAL A 237 12.13 5.08 -11.49
N CYS A 238 12.37 4.65 -10.24
CA CYS A 238 11.36 4.66 -9.20
C CYS A 238 11.79 5.52 -8.01
N PRO A 239 11.50 6.83 -8.03
CA PRO A 239 11.57 7.64 -6.82
C PRO A 239 10.44 7.25 -5.86
N THR A 240 10.70 7.40 -4.55
CA THR A 240 9.75 7.07 -3.48
C THR A 240 9.42 8.30 -2.66
N ILE A 241 8.14 8.54 -2.39
CA ILE A 241 7.65 9.53 -1.43
C ILE A 241 7.25 8.80 -0.16
N GLY A 242 8.13 8.81 0.85
CA GLY A 242 7.95 8.10 2.11
C GLY A 242 8.38 6.63 2.04
N THR A 243 9.70 6.38 1.99
CA THR A 243 10.26 5.03 1.94
C THR A 243 9.82 4.18 3.14
N THR A 244 9.68 2.87 2.91
CA THR A 244 9.22 1.94 3.97
C THR A 244 10.20 1.89 5.14
N GLY A 245 11.50 1.99 4.89
CA GLY A 245 12.54 1.94 5.92
C GLY A 245 12.48 3.10 6.87
N THR A 246 12.51 4.31 6.33
CA THR A 246 12.82 5.54 7.08
C THR A 246 11.87 6.71 6.81
N GLY A 247 10.96 6.58 5.83
CA GLY A 247 10.09 7.66 5.40
C GLY A 247 10.81 8.71 4.53
N ALA A 248 11.99 8.42 4.00
CA ALA A 248 12.73 9.33 3.13
C ALA A 248 11.89 9.70 1.90
N ILE A 249 12.07 10.92 1.42
CA ILE A 249 11.34 11.50 0.30
C ILE A 249 12.34 11.86 -0.79
N ASP A 250 12.21 11.21 -1.94
CA ASP A 250 13.06 11.46 -3.09
C ASP A 250 12.64 12.75 -3.82
N PRO A 251 13.59 13.53 -4.36
CA PRO A 251 13.30 14.78 -5.06
C PRO A 251 12.77 14.52 -6.47
N VAL A 252 11.47 14.24 -6.60
CA VAL A 252 10.84 13.74 -7.83
C VAL A 252 11.15 14.63 -9.04
N ARG A 253 11.06 15.96 -8.91
CA ARG A 253 11.34 16.91 -10.00
C ARG A 253 12.74 16.72 -10.58
N GLU A 254 13.74 16.65 -9.74
CA GLU A 254 15.14 16.49 -10.16
C GLU A 254 15.41 15.06 -10.67
N VAL A 255 14.72 14.06 -10.12
CA VAL A 255 14.78 12.67 -10.61
C VAL A 255 14.22 12.56 -12.02
N VAL A 256 13.10 13.24 -12.32
CA VAL A 256 12.53 13.29 -13.68
C VAL A 256 13.52 13.89 -14.66
N ASP A 257 14.21 14.99 -14.31
CA ASP A 257 15.24 15.60 -15.14
C ASP A 257 16.41 14.64 -15.40
N ALA A 258 16.87 13.94 -14.36
CA ALA A 258 17.96 12.98 -14.42
C ALA A 258 17.60 11.68 -15.18
N ALA A 259 16.33 11.27 -15.16
CA ALA A 259 15.83 10.03 -15.80
C ALA A 259 15.99 10.03 -17.33
N SER A 260 16.12 11.22 -17.94
CA SER A 260 16.48 11.38 -19.36
C SER A 260 15.59 10.55 -20.31
N GLY A 261 14.27 10.52 -20.07
CA GLY A 261 13.28 9.84 -20.92
C GLY A 261 12.98 8.38 -20.54
N ALA A 262 13.62 7.81 -19.51
CA ALA A 262 13.13 6.59 -18.88
C ALA A 262 11.77 6.86 -18.20
N TRP A 263 10.95 5.81 -18.07
CA TRP A 263 9.66 5.91 -17.36
C TRP A 263 9.90 6.28 -15.89
N VAL A 264 9.21 7.28 -15.37
CA VAL A 264 9.25 7.62 -13.95
C VAL A 264 7.97 7.14 -13.30
N HIS A 265 8.11 6.14 -12.41
CA HIS A 265 7.03 5.65 -11.57
C HIS A 265 7.24 6.12 -10.13
N VAL A 266 6.38 6.98 -9.63
CA VAL A 266 6.46 7.51 -8.27
C VAL A 266 5.73 6.55 -7.33
N ASP A 267 6.50 5.88 -6.47
CA ASP A 267 5.95 5.07 -5.38
C ASP A 267 5.70 5.96 -4.14
N ALA A 268 4.45 6.29 -3.93
CA ALA A 268 3.98 7.04 -2.77
C ALA A 268 2.98 6.21 -1.95
N ALA A 269 3.17 4.88 -1.92
CA ALA A 269 2.23 3.92 -1.35
C ALA A 269 1.77 4.25 0.07
N TRP A 270 2.65 4.80 0.91
CA TRP A 270 2.28 5.29 2.24
C TRP A 270 1.92 6.77 2.24
N ALA A 271 2.86 7.62 1.84
CA ALA A 271 2.81 9.04 2.10
C ALA A 271 1.95 9.84 1.10
N GLY A 272 1.63 9.27 -0.07
CA GLY A 272 0.92 9.99 -1.13
C GLY A 272 -0.43 10.56 -0.69
N VAL A 273 -1.16 9.86 0.18
CA VAL A 273 -2.45 10.33 0.70
C VAL A 273 -2.33 11.56 1.61
N ALA A 274 -1.13 11.89 2.12
CA ALA A 274 -0.93 13.10 2.93
C ALA A 274 -1.20 14.38 2.11
N ALA A 275 -1.04 14.32 0.78
CA ALA A 275 -1.35 15.44 -0.12
C ALA A 275 -2.85 15.81 -0.18
N LEU A 276 -3.75 14.99 0.39
CA LEU A 276 -5.12 15.44 0.69
C LEU A 276 -5.14 16.67 1.59
N CYS A 277 -4.14 16.82 2.47
CA CYS A 277 -3.92 18.02 3.27
C CYS A 277 -3.15 19.05 2.42
N PRO A 278 -3.73 20.23 2.11
CA PRO A 278 -3.11 21.20 1.20
C PRO A 278 -1.68 21.63 1.58
N GLU A 279 -1.38 21.63 2.88
CA GLU A 279 -0.05 21.96 3.43
C GLU A 279 1.02 20.91 3.16
N HIS A 280 0.67 19.75 2.65
CA HIS A 280 1.58 18.65 2.29
C HIS A 280 1.61 18.37 0.77
N ARG A 281 1.05 19.25 -0.05
CA ARG A 281 1.05 19.08 -1.51
C ARG A 281 2.42 19.26 -2.15
N ASP A 282 3.34 19.94 -1.46
CA ASP A 282 4.75 20.04 -1.84
C ASP A 282 5.44 18.66 -1.97
N LEU A 283 4.93 17.63 -1.29
CA LEU A 283 5.35 16.23 -1.49
C LEU A 283 5.22 15.76 -2.93
N LEU A 284 4.31 16.35 -3.69
CA LEU A 284 4.03 15.99 -5.09
C LEU A 284 4.80 16.85 -6.10
N ASP A 285 5.75 17.69 -5.65
CA ASP A 285 6.54 18.52 -6.56
C ASP A 285 7.31 17.67 -7.59
N GLY A 286 7.06 17.88 -8.88
CA GLY A 286 7.63 17.09 -9.98
C GLY A 286 6.80 15.89 -10.41
N VAL A 287 5.78 15.45 -9.63
CA VAL A 287 4.90 14.33 -10.00
C VAL A 287 4.12 14.64 -11.27
N GLU A 288 3.81 15.92 -11.54
CA GLU A 288 3.14 16.36 -12.78
C GLU A 288 3.91 16.00 -14.05
N ARG A 289 5.18 15.61 -13.92
CA ARG A 289 6.05 15.21 -15.04
C ARG A 289 6.36 13.71 -15.04
N ALA A 290 5.95 12.99 -14.01
CA ALA A 290 6.11 11.54 -13.94
C ALA A 290 5.12 10.82 -14.87
N ASP A 291 5.42 9.60 -15.28
CA ASP A 291 4.57 8.78 -16.14
C ASP A 291 3.47 8.07 -15.35
N SER A 292 3.75 7.71 -14.10
CA SER A 292 2.79 7.05 -13.20
C SER A 292 3.05 7.40 -11.73
N PHE A 293 1.98 7.37 -10.95
CA PHE A 293 1.98 7.64 -9.52
C PHE A 293 1.09 6.62 -8.82
N CYS A 294 1.53 6.07 -7.68
CA CYS A 294 0.68 5.20 -6.86
C CYS A 294 0.66 5.59 -5.39
N THR A 295 -0.50 5.33 -4.75
CA THR A 295 -0.67 5.42 -3.29
C THR A 295 -1.69 4.40 -2.79
N ASP A 296 -1.52 3.87 -1.57
CA ASP A 296 -2.35 2.79 -1.04
C ASP A 296 -3.49 3.32 -0.16
N ALA A 297 -4.74 3.23 -0.65
CA ALA A 297 -5.91 3.54 0.14
C ALA A 297 -6.09 2.58 1.32
N HIS A 298 -5.61 1.33 1.20
CA HIS A 298 -5.68 0.33 2.27
C HIS A 298 -4.63 0.53 3.37
N LYS A 299 -3.69 1.48 3.22
CA LYS A 299 -2.77 1.88 4.28
C LYS A 299 -3.39 3.03 5.08
N TRP A 300 -3.08 4.25 4.76
CA TRP A 300 -3.42 5.41 5.61
C TRP A 300 -4.80 6.01 5.36
N LEU A 301 -5.49 5.61 4.27
CA LEU A 301 -6.83 6.12 3.94
C LEU A 301 -7.98 5.27 4.54
N GLY A 302 -7.69 4.31 5.42
CA GLY A 302 -8.71 3.55 6.15
C GLY A 302 -9.56 2.58 5.32
N THR A 303 -9.19 2.32 4.07
CA THR A 303 -9.90 1.39 3.19
C THR A 303 -9.47 -0.05 3.49
N ALA A 304 -10.42 -0.97 3.63
CA ALA A 304 -10.11 -2.39 3.87
C ALA A 304 -9.24 -2.97 2.75
N PHE A 305 -8.21 -3.74 3.14
CA PHE A 305 -7.36 -4.47 2.22
C PHE A 305 -8.22 -5.32 1.26
N ASP A 306 -8.07 -5.21 -0.09
CA ASP A 306 -6.99 -4.60 -0.83
C ASP A 306 -7.50 -3.39 -1.67
N ALA A 307 -6.75 -2.29 -1.72
CA ALA A 307 -7.00 -1.14 -2.58
C ALA A 307 -5.74 -0.26 -2.70
N SER A 308 -5.06 -0.35 -3.83
CA SER A 308 -3.92 0.48 -4.21
C SER A 308 -4.31 1.34 -5.42
N LEU A 309 -4.12 2.63 -5.34
CA LEU A 309 -4.53 3.59 -6.35
C LEU A 309 -3.34 3.85 -7.28
N LEU A 310 -3.48 3.57 -8.56
CA LEU A 310 -2.48 3.82 -9.58
C LEU A 310 -3.04 4.79 -10.62
N TRP A 311 -2.31 5.84 -10.93
CA TRP A 311 -2.60 6.75 -12.05
C TRP A 311 -1.47 6.70 -13.06
N VAL A 312 -1.84 6.84 -14.32
CA VAL A 312 -0.93 6.97 -15.47
C VAL A 312 -1.28 8.23 -16.26
N ARG A 313 -0.28 8.90 -16.82
CA ARG A 313 -0.48 10.11 -17.65
C ARG A 313 -0.97 9.80 -19.07
N ASP A 314 -0.81 8.57 -19.51
CA ASP A 314 -1.32 8.08 -20.78
C ASP A 314 -2.22 6.87 -20.53
N ALA A 315 -3.51 7.03 -20.77
CA ALA A 315 -4.51 5.98 -20.58
C ALA A 315 -4.26 4.73 -21.45
N ARG A 316 -3.50 4.86 -22.53
CA ARG A 316 -3.16 3.75 -23.42
C ARG A 316 -1.98 2.92 -22.92
N ALA A 317 -1.14 3.48 -22.07
CA ALA A 317 0.13 2.85 -21.68
C ALA A 317 -0.05 1.46 -21.06
N LEU A 318 -1.07 1.26 -20.20
CA LEU A 318 -1.35 -0.04 -19.60
C LEU A 318 -2.04 -1.00 -20.60
N PRO A 319 -3.11 -0.62 -21.31
CA PRO A 319 -3.71 -1.48 -22.35
C PRO A 319 -2.72 -1.89 -23.44
N ASP A 320 -1.91 -1.00 -23.96
CA ASP A 320 -0.93 -1.31 -25.02
C ASP A 320 0.09 -2.36 -24.54
N ALA A 321 0.45 -2.35 -23.26
CA ALA A 321 1.37 -3.32 -22.68
C ALA A 321 0.71 -4.64 -22.28
N LEU A 322 -0.56 -4.64 -21.84
CA LEU A 322 -1.17 -5.76 -21.13
C LEU A 322 -2.29 -6.46 -21.88
N SER A 323 -2.96 -5.77 -22.84
CA SER A 323 -4.16 -6.32 -23.44
C SER A 323 -3.89 -7.57 -24.29
N ILE A 324 -4.73 -8.57 -24.10
CA ILE A 324 -4.90 -9.73 -24.97
C ILE A 324 -6.40 -9.86 -25.18
N THR A 325 -6.87 -9.72 -26.42
CA THR A 325 -8.31 -9.71 -26.73
C THR A 325 -8.71 -10.93 -27.56
N PRO A 326 -8.96 -12.09 -26.93
CA PRO A 326 -9.55 -13.23 -27.62
C PRO A 326 -10.98 -12.89 -28.09
N GLU A 327 -11.45 -13.61 -29.09
CA GLU A 327 -12.73 -13.33 -29.77
C GLU A 327 -13.93 -13.27 -28.82
N TYR A 328 -13.98 -14.16 -27.81
CA TYR A 328 -15.09 -14.19 -26.84
C TYR A 328 -15.15 -12.99 -25.89
N LEU A 329 -14.11 -12.15 -25.85
CA LEU A 329 -14.09 -10.91 -25.07
C LEU A 329 -14.38 -9.65 -25.92
N ARG A 330 -14.51 -9.79 -27.25
CA ARG A 330 -14.85 -8.67 -28.12
C ARG A 330 -16.30 -8.27 -27.94
N ASN A 331 -16.53 -6.97 -27.90
CA ASN A 331 -17.87 -6.40 -27.87
C ASN A 331 -17.83 -5.00 -28.48
N ALA A 332 -18.98 -4.52 -28.98
CA ALA A 332 -19.09 -3.27 -29.71
C ALA A 332 -18.63 -2.04 -28.89
N ALA A 333 -18.84 -2.04 -27.59
CA ALA A 333 -18.41 -0.92 -26.73
C ALA A 333 -16.89 -0.84 -26.63
N THR A 334 -16.20 -1.97 -26.41
CA THR A 334 -14.75 -2.06 -26.41
C THR A 334 -14.15 -1.69 -27.77
N ASP A 335 -14.70 -2.26 -28.84
CA ASP A 335 -14.20 -2.06 -30.22
C ASP A 335 -14.36 -0.59 -30.68
N SER A 336 -15.35 0.13 -30.14
CA SER A 336 -15.52 1.56 -30.41
C SER A 336 -14.48 2.47 -29.77
N GLY A 337 -13.73 1.98 -28.77
CA GLY A 337 -12.80 2.77 -27.95
C GLY A 337 -13.49 3.77 -27.01
N ALA A 338 -14.81 3.68 -26.86
CA ALA A 338 -15.59 4.62 -26.03
C ALA A 338 -15.58 4.28 -24.54
N VAL A 339 -15.11 3.10 -24.15
CA VAL A 339 -15.15 2.62 -22.78
C VAL A 339 -13.78 2.12 -22.32
N VAL A 340 -13.59 2.06 -21.02
CA VAL A 340 -12.42 1.46 -20.38
C VAL A 340 -12.76 0.04 -19.95
N ASP A 341 -11.92 -0.90 -20.32
CA ASP A 341 -11.97 -2.28 -19.82
C ASP A 341 -10.81 -2.50 -18.85
N TYR A 342 -11.09 -2.46 -17.56
CA TYR A 342 -10.06 -2.52 -16.52
C TYR A 342 -9.29 -3.84 -16.44
N ARG A 343 -9.75 -4.92 -17.13
CA ARG A 343 -8.94 -6.13 -17.32
C ARG A 343 -7.61 -5.86 -18.01
N ASP A 344 -7.57 -4.82 -18.87
CA ASP A 344 -6.40 -4.43 -19.63
C ASP A 344 -5.50 -3.41 -18.86
N TRP A 345 -5.89 -3.05 -17.62
CA TRP A 345 -5.16 -2.17 -16.72
C TRP A 345 -4.49 -2.92 -15.55
N GLN A 346 -4.56 -4.24 -15.54
CA GLN A 346 -4.05 -5.13 -14.49
C GLN A 346 -3.62 -6.47 -15.09
N VAL A 347 -2.89 -7.30 -14.29
CA VAL A 347 -2.50 -8.64 -14.74
C VAL A 347 -3.67 -9.64 -14.67
N PRO A 348 -4.46 -9.73 -13.58
CA PRO A 348 -5.58 -10.66 -13.50
C PRO A 348 -6.73 -10.26 -14.42
N LEU A 349 -7.39 -11.25 -15.05
CA LEU A 349 -8.62 -11.02 -15.81
C LEU A 349 -9.77 -10.61 -14.89
N GLY A 350 -10.04 -11.43 -13.86
CA GLY A 350 -11.14 -11.20 -12.92
C GLY A 350 -10.87 -10.00 -12.01
N ARG A 351 -11.92 -9.23 -11.69
CA ARG A 351 -11.78 -7.99 -10.95
C ARG A 351 -12.95 -7.75 -10.00
N ARG A 352 -12.60 -7.47 -8.73
CA ARG A 352 -13.58 -7.05 -7.70
C ARG A 352 -14.03 -5.60 -7.93
N PHE A 353 -15.23 -5.27 -7.50
CA PHE A 353 -15.73 -3.90 -7.44
C PHE A 353 -15.12 -3.16 -6.22
N ARG A 354 -13.80 -2.91 -6.27
CA ARG A 354 -13.05 -2.29 -5.15
C ARG A 354 -13.47 -0.85 -4.86
N ALA A 355 -13.96 -0.14 -5.88
CA ALA A 355 -14.37 1.25 -5.75
C ALA A 355 -15.48 1.47 -4.69
N LEU A 356 -16.38 0.49 -4.44
CA LEU A 356 -17.43 0.64 -3.44
C LEU A 356 -16.90 0.81 -2.01
N LYS A 357 -15.86 0.08 -1.62
CA LYS A 357 -15.29 0.23 -0.28
C LYS A 357 -14.53 1.55 -0.11
N LEU A 358 -13.90 2.04 -1.17
CA LEU A 358 -13.28 3.36 -1.21
C LEU A 358 -14.34 4.45 -1.15
N TRP A 359 -15.42 4.33 -1.93
CA TRP A 359 -16.55 5.26 -1.88
C TRP A 359 -17.20 5.33 -0.50
N ALA A 360 -17.39 4.19 0.15
CA ALA A 360 -17.94 4.13 1.50
C ALA A 360 -17.05 4.88 2.53
N VAL A 361 -15.73 4.78 2.40
CA VAL A 361 -14.77 5.54 3.22
C VAL A 361 -14.89 7.04 2.94
N LEU A 362 -14.86 7.44 1.66
CA LEU A 362 -14.94 8.85 1.25
C LEU A 362 -16.28 9.49 1.67
N SER A 363 -17.39 8.74 1.55
CA SER A 363 -18.71 9.20 1.96
C SER A 363 -18.85 9.27 3.48
N GLY A 364 -18.28 8.29 4.21
CA GLY A 364 -18.42 8.18 5.65
C GLY A 364 -17.61 9.21 6.42
N TYR A 365 -16.39 9.49 5.99
CA TYR A 365 -15.52 10.47 6.66
C TYR A 365 -15.53 11.85 6.00
N GLY A 366 -15.81 11.93 4.71
CA GLY A 366 -15.59 13.14 3.91
C GLY A 366 -14.10 13.54 3.86
N LEU A 367 -13.76 14.47 2.99
CA LEU A 367 -12.37 14.98 2.93
C LEU A 367 -11.93 15.66 4.23
N SER A 368 -12.85 16.34 4.93
CA SER A 368 -12.53 17.00 6.20
C SER A 368 -12.13 16.01 7.29
N GLY A 369 -12.87 14.91 7.43
CA GLY A 369 -12.54 13.85 8.39
C GLY A 369 -11.23 13.13 8.07
N LEU A 370 -11.00 12.81 6.79
CA LEU A 370 -9.74 12.21 6.34
C LEU A 370 -8.54 13.11 6.58
N ARG A 371 -8.66 14.42 6.28
CA ARG A 371 -7.62 15.42 6.57
C ARG A 371 -7.35 15.55 8.06
N ALA A 372 -8.39 15.58 8.89
CA ALA A 372 -8.24 15.64 10.34
C ALA A 372 -7.51 14.39 10.88
N HIS A 373 -7.83 13.22 10.38
CA HIS A 373 -7.17 11.95 10.71
C HIS A 373 -5.67 11.97 10.35
N LEU A 374 -5.32 12.37 9.12
CA LEU A 374 -3.93 12.46 8.67
C LEU A 374 -3.13 13.46 9.52
N ARG A 375 -3.67 14.68 9.74
CA ARG A 375 -3.04 15.70 10.59
C ARG A 375 -2.84 15.24 12.02
N GLY A 376 -3.83 14.53 12.58
CA GLY A 376 -3.73 13.96 13.92
C GLY A 376 -2.56 12.98 14.04
N HIS A 377 -2.40 12.08 13.10
CA HIS A 377 -1.30 11.11 13.08
C HIS A 377 0.07 11.77 12.88
N ILE A 378 0.16 12.78 12.00
CA ILE A 378 1.40 13.54 11.78
C ILE A 378 1.79 14.28 13.08
N ALA A 379 0.82 14.90 13.74
CA ALA A 379 1.06 15.59 15.01
C ALA A 379 1.51 14.62 16.12
N LEU A 380 0.90 13.44 16.23
CA LEU A 380 1.30 12.42 17.19
C LEU A 380 2.70 11.86 16.92
N ALA A 381 3.06 11.65 15.67
CA ALA A 381 4.41 11.24 15.30
C ALA A 381 5.45 12.33 15.63
N ALA A 382 5.13 13.60 15.38
CA ALA A 382 5.98 14.72 15.74
C ALA A 382 6.14 14.85 17.27
N GLU A 383 5.07 14.65 18.04
CA GLU A 383 5.11 14.65 19.51
C GLU A 383 6.02 13.52 20.04
N LEU A 384 5.88 12.31 19.52
CA LEU A 384 6.75 11.16 19.85
C LEU A 384 8.22 11.49 19.49
N ALA A 385 8.48 12.07 18.34
CA ALA A 385 9.83 12.44 17.94
C ALA A 385 10.45 13.47 18.88
N GLY A 386 9.67 14.42 19.40
CA GLY A 386 10.08 15.34 20.44
C GLY A 386 10.49 14.61 21.73
N TRP A 387 9.67 13.68 22.19
CA TRP A 387 10.02 12.87 23.39
C TRP A 387 11.30 12.06 23.19
N VAL A 388 11.51 11.48 22.00
CA VAL A 388 12.74 10.73 21.67
C VAL A 388 13.96 11.65 21.69
N ALA A 389 13.84 12.87 21.19
CA ALA A 389 14.95 13.84 21.14
C ALA A 389 15.35 14.36 22.53
N ASP A 390 14.38 14.49 23.43
CA ASP A 390 14.57 15.00 24.78
C ASP A 390 15.02 13.93 25.81
N GLU A 391 14.85 12.64 25.49
CA GLU A 391 15.14 11.54 26.45
C GLU A 391 16.58 11.04 26.30
N PRO A 392 17.42 11.12 27.34
CA PRO A 392 18.77 10.57 27.32
C PRO A 392 18.80 9.08 27.01
N GLY A 393 19.72 8.66 26.15
CA GLY A 393 19.89 7.27 25.73
C GLY A 393 19.08 6.87 24.49
N PHE A 394 18.20 7.75 24.01
CA PHE A 394 17.50 7.61 22.73
C PHE A 394 18.07 8.55 21.68
N THR A 395 17.94 8.17 20.42
CA THR A 395 18.37 8.97 19.26
C THR A 395 17.40 8.78 18.11
N LEU A 396 17.00 9.86 17.45
CA LEU A 396 16.33 9.78 16.15
C LEU A 396 17.33 9.29 15.10
N ALA A 397 17.01 8.18 14.44
CA ALA A 397 17.90 7.54 13.46
C ALA A 397 17.72 8.09 12.04
N ALA A 398 16.60 8.78 11.80
CA ALA A 398 16.30 9.55 10.59
C ALA A 398 15.41 10.75 10.98
N PRO A 399 15.34 11.80 10.17
CA PRO A 399 14.36 12.85 10.37
C PRO A 399 12.95 12.28 10.43
N PRO A 400 12.10 12.70 11.39
CA PRO A 400 10.71 12.27 11.43
C PRO A 400 10.01 12.60 10.12
N SER A 401 9.26 11.64 9.58
CA SER A 401 8.60 11.81 8.29
C SER A 401 7.12 11.47 8.39
N LEU A 402 6.28 12.50 8.35
CA LEU A 402 4.83 12.37 8.42
C LEU A 402 4.41 11.50 9.64
N GLY A 403 3.82 10.33 9.41
CA GLY A 403 3.42 9.40 10.47
C GLY A 403 4.48 8.38 10.90
N LEU A 404 5.76 8.52 10.49
CA LEU A 404 6.83 7.57 10.81
C LEU A 404 7.92 8.20 11.67
N VAL A 405 8.27 7.55 12.78
CA VAL A 405 9.41 7.88 13.65
C VAL A 405 10.38 6.69 13.67
N CYS A 406 11.65 6.97 13.38
CA CYS A 406 12.75 6.00 13.41
C CYS A 406 13.66 6.34 14.59
N LEU A 407 13.80 5.43 15.55
CA LEU A 407 14.57 5.66 16.78
C LEU A 407 15.49 4.49 17.09
N ARG A 408 16.53 4.73 17.87
CA ARG A 408 17.43 3.71 18.41
C ARG A 408 17.97 4.10 19.76
N LEU A 409 18.47 3.13 20.49
CA LEU A 409 19.28 3.33 21.69
C LEU A 409 20.78 3.44 21.31
N ASP A 410 21.62 3.60 22.29
CA ASP A 410 23.07 3.76 22.15
C ASP A 410 23.77 2.54 21.50
N SER A 411 23.23 1.31 21.67
CA SER A 411 23.74 0.11 21.03
C SER A 411 22.65 -0.66 20.26
N ASP A 412 23.08 -1.47 19.28
CA ASP A 412 22.20 -2.35 18.52
C ASP A 412 21.60 -3.45 19.39
N GLU A 413 22.34 -3.93 20.39
CA GLU A 413 21.88 -4.94 21.34
C GLU A 413 20.71 -4.39 22.16
N ARG A 414 20.89 -3.26 22.83
CA ARG A 414 19.84 -2.61 23.60
C ARG A 414 18.63 -2.23 22.75
N THR A 415 18.86 -1.82 21.51
CA THR A 415 17.77 -1.50 20.57
C THR A 415 16.94 -2.76 20.25
N ARG A 416 17.59 -3.91 20.00
CA ARG A 416 16.89 -5.18 19.76
C ARG A 416 16.17 -5.67 21.01
N GLU A 417 16.79 -5.58 22.18
CA GLU A 417 16.18 -5.98 23.45
C GLU A 417 14.94 -5.17 23.75
N ALA A 418 15.00 -3.85 23.60
CA ALA A 418 13.83 -2.97 23.77
C ALA A 418 12.70 -3.33 22.79
N LEU A 419 13.01 -3.59 21.52
CA LEU A 419 12.03 -4.05 20.53
C LEU A 419 11.38 -5.37 20.96
N VAL A 420 12.16 -6.35 21.37
CA VAL A 420 11.67 -7.68 21.83
C VAL A 420 10.78 -7.52 23.06
N GLN A 421 11.21 -6.73 24.05
CA GLN A 421 10.44 -6.53 25.29
C GLN A 421 9.09 -5.83 25.02
N VAL A 422 9.06 -4.79 24.16
CA VAL A 422 7.82 -4.12 23.78
C VAL A 422 6.89 -5.09 23.08
N ASN A 423 7.37 -5.83 22.08
CA ASN A 423 6.55 -6.78 21.34
C ASN A 423 6.04 -7.93 22.22
N ALA A 424 6.87 -8.42 23.16
CA ALA A 424 6.48 -9.45 24.12
C ALA A 424 5.43 -8.98 25.14
N SER A 425 5.25 -7.66 25.31
CA SER A 425 4.22 -7.12 26.23
C SER A 425 2.79 -7.44 25.76
N GLY A 426 2.60 -7.74 24.47
CA GLY A 426 1.29 -7.91 23.83
C GLY A 426 0.47 -6.62 23.68
N ARG A 427 0.96 -5.46 24.14
CA ARG A 427 0.24 -4.18 24.11
C ARG A 427 0.56 -3.31 22.91
N ALA A 428 1.75 -3.50 22.35
CA ALA A 428 2.18 -2.82 21.14
C ALA A 428 2.96 -3.77 20.23
N PHE A 429 2.97 -3.47 18.93
CA PHE A 429 3.78 -4.17 17.96
C PHE A 429 4.59 -3.19 17.12
N LEU A 430 5.89 -3.42 17.08
CA LEU A 430 6.89 -2.62 16.38
C LEU A 430 7.66 -3.48 15.40
N THR A 431 8.24 -2.83 14.39
CA THR A 431 9.21 -3.43 13.46
C THR A 431 10.53 -2.66 13.50
N HIS A 432 11.56 -3.22 12.85
CA HIS A 432 12.87 -2.59 12.73
C HIS A 432 13.29 -2.44 11.27
N THR A 433 14.30 -1.63 11.07
CA THR A 433 15.10 -1.52 9.85
C THR A 433 16.58 -1.37 10.23
N VAL A 434 17.43 -1.22 9.22
CA VAL A 434 18.85 -0.93 9.39
C VAL A 434 19.18 0.35 8.64
N VAL A 435 19.77 1.32 9.33
CA VAL A 435 20.25 2.59 8.76
C VAL A 435 21.73 2.72 9.10
N ASP A 436 22.57 2.93 8.09
CA ASP A 436 24.03 3.02 8.24
C ASP A 436 24.64 1.85 9.04
N GLY A 437 24.13 0.65 8.80
CA GLY A 437 24.57 -0.58 9.50
C GLY A 437 24.07 -0.70 10.94
N ARG A 438 23.26 0.22 11.45
CA ARG A 438 22.72 0.24 12.82
C ARG A 438 21.25 -0.16 12.83
N VAL A 439 20.86 -0.93 13.85
CA VAL A 439 19.48 -1.35 14.05
C VAL A 439 18.63 -0.16 14.53
N VAL A 440 17.46 -0.01 13.93
CA VAL A 440 16.53 1.11 14.17
C VAL A 440 15.13 0.57 14.38
N ILE A 441 14.48 0.97 15.47
CA ILE A 441 13.06 0.71 15.71
C ILE A 441 12.24 1.69 14.86
N ARG A 442 11.23 1.18 14.18
CA ARG A 442 10.26 1.96 13.41
C ARG A 442 8.93 2.02 14.14
N VAL A 443 8.41 3.21 14.30
CA VAL A 443 7.08 3.48 14.88
C VAL A 443 6.24 4.17 13.81
N ALA A 444 5.31 3.43 13.21
CA ALA A 444 4.39 3.96 12.20
C ALA A 444 3.03 4.31 12.85
N VAL A 445 2.76 5.60 13.00
CA VAL A 445 1.49 6.12 13.51
C VAL A 445 0.52 6.26 12.33
N GLY A 446 -0.42 5.33 12.20
CA GLY A 446 -1.30 5.29 11.03
C GLY A 446 -2.52 4.38 11.17
N GLY A 447 -2.72 3.74 12.31
CA GLY A 447 -3.90 2.90 12.58
C GLY A 447 -5.17 3.75 12.79
N VAL A 448 -6.29 3.40 12.14
CA VAL A 448 -7.56 4.15 12.24
C VAL A 448 -8.01 4.37 13.70
N THR A 449 -7.67 3.45 14.59
CA THR A 449 -8.03 3.48 16.01
C THR A 449 -6.90 3.99 16.91
N THR A 450 -5.76 4.39 16.35
CA THR A 450 -4.62 4.88 17.14
C THR A 450 -4.86 6.32 17.58
N GLU A 451 -4.83 6.56 18.89
CA GLU A 451 -5.00 7.85 19.53
C GLU A 451 -3.76 8.20 20.39
N ARG A 452 -3.73 9.42 20.92
CA ARG A 452 -2.59 9.93 21.70
C ARG A 452 -2.23 9.01 22.89
N GLU A 453 -3.20 8.50 23.61
CA GLU A 453 -2.99 7.60 24.77
C GLU A 453 -2.21 6.34 24.39
N HIS A 454 -2.42 5.81 23.18
CA HIS A 454 -1.72 4.62 22.68
C HIS A 454 -0.25 4.93 22.38
N VAL A 455 0.05 6.13 21.85
CA VAL A 455 1.42 6.58 21.59
C VAL A 455 2.15 6.87 22.90
N VAL A 456 1.47 7.47 23.91
CA VAL A 456 2.02 7.66 25.25
C VAL A 456 2.33 6.32 25.91
N ALA A 457 1.39 5.36 25.87
CA ALA A 457 1.60 4.03 26.44
C ALA A 457 2.76 3.28 25.75
N LEU A 458 2.93 3.43 24.43
CA LEU A 458 4.09 2.89 23.73
C LEU A 458 5.39 3.53 24.20
N TRP A 459 5.42 4.87 24.33
CA TRP A 459 6.60 5.59 24.79
C TRP A 459 7.03 5.16 26.18
N GLU A 460 6.09 5.01 27.11
CA GLU A 460 6.37 4.50 28.46
C GLU A 460 6.97 3.08 28.44
N GLN A 461 6.48 2.21 27.56
CA GLN A 461 7.03 0.86 27.38
C GLN A 461 8.47 0.90 26.84
N LEU A 462 8.75 1.76 25.84
CA LEU A 462 10.09 1.93 25.29
C LEU A 462 11.08 2.44 26.35
N ARG A 463 10.69 3.43 27.17
CA ARG A 463 11.52 3.94 28.28
C ARG A 463 11.79 2.87 29.32
N LYS A 464 10.75 2.09 29.70
CA LYS A 464 10.92 1.00 30.65
C LYS A 464 11.87 -0.07 30.11
N ALA A 465 11.72 -0.46 28.85
CA ALA A 465 12.59 -1.44 28.22
C ALA A 465 14.05 -0.95 28.16
N ALA A 466 14.27 0.34 27.84
CA ALA A 466 15.58 0.95 27.84
C ALA A 466 16.24 1.02 29.24
N ALA A 467 15.46 1.16 30.32
CA ALA A 467 15.97 1.18 31.69
C ALA A 467 16.28 -0.21 32.25
N SER A 468 15.79 -1.28 31.65
CA SER A 468 15.96 -2.67 32.14
C SER A 468 17.19 -3.38 31.58
N GLY A 469 17.86 -2.84 30.57
CA GLY A 469 19.12 -3.29 29.99
C GLY A 469 20.23 -2.28 30.24
#